data_9893877d3bdb4eb3ce584ac1ba92ab14
#
_entry.id   9893877d3bdb4eb3ce584ac1ba92ab14
#
_cell.length_a   1.000
_cell.length_b   1.000
_cell.length_c   1.000
_cell.angle_alpha   90.00
_cell.angle_beta   90.00
_cell.angle_gamma   90.00
#
_symmetry.space_group_name_H-M   'P 1'
#
loop_
_entity.id
_entity.type
_entity.pdbx_description
1 polymer ?
#
loop_
_entity_poly.entity_id
_entity_poly.type
_entity_poly.pdbx_seq_one_letter_code
_entity_poly.pdbx_strand_id
1 'polypeptide(L)'
;MSRLDRKGEQSVIEVNQVSKRFGNIAAVRNVTFSVSSGEVYGLLGENGAGKTTTMRMMATILQPTEGDIRIGGFSVRTQPVEVRRRIGILFGGDVGLYNRLTARENIAYFGRLYGLKGARLDQRIDQLSRMLHMEAFIDRRVGGFSRGMKQKVAIARTLVHDPDVILLDEPTTGLDVTAANMFRRMVAMLREEGKTILFSSHNMGEIEKLCSRIAIIHKGSLRYAGTVAALRERCGMNDLDDIFMAMVEEGGR
;
A
#
# COMPACT_ATOMS: atom_id res chain seq x y z
N MET A 1 -7.63 22.78 -7.95
CA MET A 1 -8.98 22.41 -7.49
C MET A 1 -9.03 20.90 -7.33
N SER A 2 -9.04 20.39 -6.09
CA SER A 2 -9.20 18.96 -5.81
C SER A 2 -10.61 18.52 -6.21
N ARG A 3 -10.73 17.42 -6.95
CA ARG A 3 -12.05 16.83 -7.27
C ARG A 3 -12.58 16.16 -6.00
N LEU A 4 -13.81 16.51 -5.63
CA LEU A 4 -14.57 15.80 -4.60
C LEU A 4 -15.10 14.49 -5.18
N ASP A 5 -15.03 13.40 -4.42
CA ASP A 5 -15.73 12.17 -4.74
C ASP A 5 -17.24 12.39 -4.71
N ARG A 6 -18.04 11.45 -5.25
CA ARG A 6 -19.51 11.51 -5.26
C ARG A 6 -20.17 11.76 -3.89
N LYS A 7 -19.39 11.69 -2.78
CA LYS A 7 -19.82 11.99 -1.40
C LYS A 7 -19.25 13.29 -0.83
N GLY A 8 -18.54 14.13 -1.63
CA GLY A 8 -17.94 15.36 -1.11
C GLY A 8 -16.63 15.19 -0.32
N GLU A 9 -16.06 13.98 -0.28
CA GLU A 9 -14.79 13.70 0.39
C GLU A 9 -13.62 14.01 -0.56
N GLN A 10 -12.54 14.55 0.01
CA GLN A 10 -11.35 14.92 -0.77
C GLN A 10 -10.53 13.67 -1.13
N SER A 11 -10.46 13.33 -2.43
CA SER A 11 -9.60 12.26 -2.93
C SER A 11 -8.13 12.61 -2.73
N VAL A 12 -7.37 11.70 -2.11
CA VAL A 12 -5.93 11.87 -1.90
C VAL A 12 -5.11 11.03 -2.90
N ILE A 13 -5.64 9.92 -3.42
CA ILE A 13 -5.07 9.17 -4.54
C ILE A 13 -6.08 9.22 -5.69
N GLU A 14 -5.64 9.66 -6.86
CA GLU A 14 -6.44 9.69 -8.09
C GLU A 14 -5.68 8.93 -9.18
N VAL A 15 -6.27 7.85 -9.67
CA VAL A 15 -5.76 7.06 -10.80
C VAL A 15 -6.66 7.34 -12.00
N ASN A 16 -6.14 8.02 -13.02
CA ASN A 16 -6.93 8.49 -14.15
C ASN A 16 -6.47 7.86 -15.47
N GLN A 17 -7.26 6.92 -15.99
CA GLN A 17 -7.06 6.23 -17.28
C GLN A 17 -5.64 5.70 -17.48
N VAL A 18 -5.09 5.10 -16.42
CA VAL A 18 -3.69 4.68 -16.38
C VAL A 18 -3.49 3.39 -17.13
N SER A 19 -2.51 3.42 -18.05
CA SER A 19 -2.02 2.22 -18.75
C SER A 19 -0.52 2.08 -18.57
N LYS A 20 -0.03 0.82 -18.52
CA LYS A 20 1.39 0.49 -18.53
C LYS A 20 1.68 -0.65 -19.48
N ARG A 21 2.57 -0.39 -20.44
CA ARG A 21 3.07 -1.38 -21.39
C ARG A 21 4.55 -1.63 -21.18
N PHE A 22 4.95 -2.88 -21.34
CA PHE A 22 6.34 -3.32 -21.41
C PHE A 22 6.52 -4.03 -22.76
N GLY A 23 7.10 -3.32 -23.72
CA GLY A 23 7.09 -3.80 -25.10
C GLY A 23 5.66 -4.07 -25.59
N ASN A 24 5.39 -5.30 -26.01
CA ASN A 24 4.06 -5.71 -26.49
C ASN A 24 3.09 -6.13 -25.39
N ILE A 25 3.55 -6.23 -24.14
CA ILE A 25 2.71 -6.67 -23.02
C ILE A 25 2.09 -5.46 -22.34
N ALA A 26 0.75 -5.40 -22.32
CA ALA A 26 0.00 -4.41 -21.54
C ALA A 26 -0.28 -4.96 -20.14
N ALA A 27 0.54 -4.57 -19.16
CA ALA A 27 0.43 -5.01 -17.78
C ALA A 27 -0.70 -4.30 -17.00
N VAL A 28 -1.04 -3.06 -17.42
CA VAL A 28 -2.17 -2.29 -16.87
C VAL A 28 -2.85 -1.60 -18.04
N ARG A 29 -4.21 -1.62 -18.06
CA ARG A 29 -5.03 -1.15 -19.19
C ARG A 29 -6.13 -0.23 -18.70
N ASN A 30 -6.02 1.06 -18.97
CA ASN A 30 -7.04 2.08 -18.73
C ASN A 30 -7.70 2.01 -17.35
N VAL A 31 -6.90 1.87 -16.29
CA VAL A 31 -7.39 1.76 -14.91
C VAL A 31 -7.73 3.15 -14.37
N THR A 32 -8.93 3.28 -13.76
CA THR A 32 -9.42 4.52 -13.16
C THR A 32 -10.10 4.23 -11.82
N PHE A 33 -9.58 4.78 -10.72
CA PHE A 33 -10.22 4.76 -9.40
C PHE A 33 -9.65 5.88 -8.51
N SER A 34 -10.29 6.12 -7.37
CA SER A 34 -9.86 7.10 -6.38
C SER A 34 -9.92 6.56 -4.97
N VAL A 35 -9.07 7.10 -4.08
CA VAL A 35 -9.02 6.79 -2.65
C VAL A 35 -9.17 8.08 -1.87
N SER A 36 -10.09 8.09 -0.91
CA SER A 36 -10.36 9.24 -0.03
C SER A 36 -9.28 9.38 1.05
N SER A 37 -9.15 10.59 1.60
CA SER A 37 -8.25 10.83 2.73
C SER A 37 -8.68 10.02 3.97
N GLY A 38 -7.71 9.44 4.69
CA GLY A 38 -7.97 8.63 5.90
C GLY A 38 -8.60 7.25 5.62
N GLU A 39 -8.69 6.83 4.37
CA GLU A 39 -9.31 5.57 3.97
C GLU A 39 -8.30 4.41 3.99
N VAL A 40 -8.77 3.21 4.36
CA VAL A 40 -8.07 1.94 4.08
C VAL A 40 -8.71 1.31 2.86
N TYR A 41 -7.97 1.27 1.76
CA TYR A 41 -8.42 0.82 0.45
C TYR A 41 -7.70 -0.45 0.00
N GLY A 42 -8.45 -1.44 -0.48
CA GLY A 42 -7.92 -2.70 -0.96
C GLY A 42 -7.75 -2.74 -2.49
N LEU A 43 -6.60 -3.20 -2.96
CA LEU A 43 -6.34 -3.47 -4.37
C LEU A 43 -6.24 -4.99 -4.58
N LEU A 44 -7.31 -5.60 -5.09
CA LEU A 44 -7.44 -7.05 -5.23
C LEU A 44 -7.12 -7.53 -6.64
N GLY A 45 -6.70 -8.77 -6.73
CA GLY A 45 -6.49 -9.47 -8.00
C GLY A 45 -5.53 -10.64 -7.84
N GLU A 46 -5.51 -11.53 -8.80
CA GLU A 46 -4.58 -12.65 -8.87
C GLU A 46 -3.12 -12.19 -9.01
N ASN A 47 -2.19 -13.12 -8.84
CA ASN A 47 -0.79 -12.89 -9.17
C ASN A 47 -0.66 -12.57 -10.67
N GLY A 48 0.08 -11.51 -10.99
CA GLY A 48 0.20 -11.03 -12.37
C GLY A 48 -0.96 -10.15 -12.87
N ALA A 49 -1.99 -9.89 -12.07
CA ALA A 49 -3.13 -9.05 -12.48
C ALA A 49 -2.80 -7.58 -12.75
N GLY A 50 -1.60 -7.10 -12.33
CA GLY A 50 -1.18 -5.71 -12.51
C GLY A 50 -1.14 -4.89 -11.21
N LYS A 51 -1.44 -5.47 -10.03
CA LYS A 51 -1.43 -4.79 -8.72
C LYS A 51 -0.08 -4.14 -8.42
N THR A 52 0.99 -4.93 -8.37
CA THR A 52 2.36 -4.45 -8.11
C THR A 52 2.81 -3.41 -9.14
N THR A 53 2.44 -3.58 -10.42
CA THR A 53 2.75 -2.60 -11.46
C THR A 53 2.06 -1.26 -11.17
N THR A 54 0.78 -1.30 -10.78
CA THR A 54 0.01 -0.11 -10.40
C THR A 54 0.62 0.57 -9.16
N MET A 55 0.98 -0.21 -8.13
CA MET A 55 1.65 0.29 -6.93
C MET A 55 3.01 0.92 -7.25
N ARG A 56 3.80 0.32 -8.14
CA ARG A 56 5.10 0.87 -8.57
C ARG A 56 4.95 2.17 -9.36
N MET A 57 3.86 2.36 -10.11
CA MET A 57 3.56 3.64 -10.76
C MET A 57 3.17 4.70 -9.73
N MET A 58 2.34 4.39 -8.74
CA MET A 58 2.03 5.28 -7.61
C MET A 58 3.30 5.67 -6.84
N ALA A 59 4.20 4.73 -6.66
CA ALA A 59 5.50 4.90 -6.01
C ALA A 59 6.53 5.69 -6.82
N THR A 60 6.19 6.15 -8.02
CA THR A 60 7.11 6.82 -8.96
C THR A 60 8.30 5.98 -9.43
N ILE A 61 8.29 4.65 -9.20
CA ILE A 61 9.33 3.73 -9.65
C ILE A 61 9.15 3.41 -11.14
N LEU A 62 7.90 3.35 -11.59
CA LEU A 62 7.55 3.19 -13.00
C LEU A 62 6.73 4.41 -13.45
N GLN A 63 6.97 4.86 -14.68
CA GLN A 63 6.09 5.86 -15.28
C GLN A 63 4.92 5.18 -16.01
N PRO A 64 3.68 5.69 -15.87
CA PRO A 64 2.56 5.30 -16.73
C PRO A 64 2.92 5.53 -18.22
N THR A 65 2.50 4.62 -19.08
CA THR A 65 2.60 4.81 -20.55
C THR A 65 1.54 5.85 -20.99
N GLU A 66 0.33 5.72 -20.44
CA GLU A 66 -0.81 6.63 -20.66
C GLU A 66 -1.49 6.97 -19.35
N GLY A 67 -2.23 8.07 -19.31
CA GLY A 67 -2.91 8.55 -18.13
C GLY A 67 -1.99 9.18 -17.11
N ASP A 68 -2.50 9.45 -15.92
CA ASP A 68 -1.74 10.01 -14.79
C ASP A 68 -2.26 9.49 -13.45
N ILE A 69 -1.37 9.48 -12.46
CA ILE A 69 -1.71 9.24 -11.05
C ILE A 69 -1.38 10.50 -10.28
N ARG A 70 -2.31 10.93 -9.42
CA ARG A 70 -2.05 12.02 -8.49
C ARG A 70 -2.13 11.54 -7.05
N ILE A 71 -1.19 12.00 -6.22
CA ILE A 71 -1.16 11.71 -4.78
C ILE A 71 -1.00 13.03 -4.04
N GLY A 72 -1.96 13.35 -3.19
CA GLY A 72 -2.02 14.65 -2.52
C GLY A 72 -2.06 15.83 -3.51
N GLY A 73 -2.67 15.64 -4.69
CA GLY A 73 -2.73 16.63 -5.77
C GLY A 73 -1.50 16.66 -6.70
N PHE A 74 -0.40 15.96 -6.37
CA PHE A 74 0.85 15.95 -7.16
C PHE A 74 0.90 14.79 -8.16
N SER A 75 1.25 15.07 -9.40
CA SER A 75 1.36 14.08 -10.48
C SER A 75 2.63 13.22 -10.33
N VAL A 76 2.50 11.90 -10.47
CA VAL A 76 3.64 10.98 -10.50
C VAL A 76 4.56 11.21 -11.70
N ARG A 77 4.06 11.82 -12.78
CA ARG A 77 4.81 12.09 -14.02
C ARG A 77 5.61 13.39 -13.93
N THR A 78 4.99 14.46 -13.45
CA THR A 78 5.57 15.82 -13.51
C THR A 78 6.11 16.30 -12.18
N GLN A 79 5.68 15.72 -11.07
CA GLN A 79 6.04 16.12 -9.71
C GLN A 79 6.43 14.92 -8.81
N PRO A 80 7.29 13.98 -9.29
CA PRO A 80 7.56 12.74 -8.58
C PRO A 80 8.26 12.95 -7.23
N VAL A 81 8.99 14.03 -7.05
CA VAL A 81 9.65 14.35 -5.78
C VAL A 81 8.62 14.69 -4.71
N GLU A 82 7.60 15.48 -5.07
CA GLU A 82 6.52 15.87 -4.15
C GLU A 82 5.64 14.67 -3.77
N VAL A 83 5.42 13.74 -4.70
CA VAL A 83 4.76 12.46 -4.43
C VAL A 83 5.58 11.65 -3.42
N ARG A 84 6.88 11.43 -3.67
CA ARG A 84 7.74 10.64 -2.77
C ARG A 84 7.82 11.17 -1.34
N ARG A 85 7.71 12.47 -1.14
CA ARG A 85 7.68 13.08 0.20
C ARG A 85 6.44 12.70 1.01
N ARG A 86 5.32 12.36 0.34
CA ARG A 86 4.01 12.09 0.94
C ARG A 86 3.71 10.62 1.10
N ILE A 87 4.49 9.75 0.47
CA ILE A 87 4.22 8.32 0.45
C ILE A 87 5.23 7.53 1.26
N GLY A 88 4.73 6.59 2.04
CA GLY A 88 5.51 5.48 2.57
C GLY A 88 5.24 4.23 1.75
N ILE A 89 6.29 3.43 1.42
CA ILE A 89 6.15 2.29 0.52
C ILE A 89 6.78 1.05 1.14
N LEU A 90 6.00 -0.03 1.16
CA LEU A 90 6.48 -1.38 1.47
C LEU A 90 6.10 -2.30 0.32
N PHE A 91 7.09 -2.84 -0.39
CA PHE A 91 6.89 -3.91 -1.36
C PHE A 91 7.07 -5.27 -0.71
N GLY A 92 6.23 -6.26 -1.12
CA GLY A 92 6.35 -7.63 -0.71
C GLY A 92 7.65 -8.28 -1.19
N GLY A 93 8.07 -9.37 -0.53
CA GLY A 93 9.29 -10.11 -0.85
C GLY A 93 10.48 -9.70 0.01
N ASP A 94 11.64 -9.46 -0.60
CA ASP A 94 12.83 -8.99 0.12
C ASP A 94 12.61 -7.54 0.57
N VAL A 95 12.54 -7.38 1.88
CA VAL A 95 12.31 -6.07 2.51
C VAL A 95 13.48 -5.09 2.35
N GLY A 96 14.56 -5.48 1.67
CA GLY A 96 15.69 -4.60 1.31
C GLY A 96 16.35 -3.93 2.51
N LEU A 97 16.53 -4.68 3.60
CA LEU A 97 17.22 -4.20 4.81
C LEU A 97 18.73 -4.44 4.71
N TYR A 98 19.51 -3.52 5.26
CA TYR A 98 20.96 -3.64 5.34
C TYR A 98 21.33 -4.59 6.48
N ASN A 99 21.68 -5.82 6.17
CA ASN A 99 21.91 -6.89 7.15
C ASN A 99 23.03 -6.60 8.17
N ARG A 100 24.00 -5.76 7.83
CA ARG A 100 25.12 -5.36 8.71
C ARG A 100 24.74 -4.25 9.69
N LEU A 101 23.66 -3.52 9.43
CA LEU A 101 23.15 -2.45 10.29
C LEU A 101 22.19 -3.01 11.34
N THR A 102 22.06 -2.32 12.47
CA THR A 102 21.00 -2.57 13.45
C THR A 102 19.63 -2.17 12.88
N ALA A 103 18.55 -2.54 13.57
CA ALA A 103 17.21 -2.09 13.19
C ALA A 103 17.12 -0.56 13.29
N ARG A 104 17.63 0.04 14.38
CA ARG A 104 17.71 1.48 14.57
C ARG A 104 18.45 2.17 13.41
N GLU A 105 19.62 1.68 13.04
CA GLU A 105 20.44 2.25 11.96
C GLU A 105 19.74 2.13 10.60
N ASN A 106 19.04 1.02 10.33
CA ASN A 106 18.23 0.86 9.12
C ASN A 106 17.13 1.94 9.02
N ILE A 107 16.40 2.16 10.12
CA ILE A 107 15.32 3.17 10.16
C ILE A 107 15.93 4.58 10.08
N ALA A 108 17.01 4.84 10.84
CA ALA A 108 17.68 6.13 10.85
C ALA A 108 18.24 6.53 9.48
N TYR A 109 18.77 5.57 8.72
CA TYR A 109 19.28 5.82 7.36
C TYR A 109 18.18 6.42 6.48
N PHE A 110 16.99 5.81 6.46
CA PHE A 110 15.87 6.33 5.66
C PHE A 110 15.32 7.64 6.22
N GLY A 111 15.22 7.79 7.54
CA GLY A 111 14.81 9.06 8.15
C GLY A 111 15.71 10.21 7.72
N ARG A 112 17.03 9.99 7.65
CA ARG A 112 18.00 11.01 7.17
C ARG A 112 17.80 11.35 5.69
N LEU A 113 17.45 10.38 4.83
CA LEU A 113 17.14 10.63 3.42
C LEU A 113 15.93 11.56 3.26
N TYR A 114 14.98 11.50 4.20
CA TYR A 114 13.83 12.41 4.26
C TYR A 114 14.10 13.69 5.06
N GLY A 115 15.36 13.92 5.47
CA GLY A 115 15.78 15.16 6.15
C GLY A 115 15.60 15.19 7.67
N LEU A 116 15.18 14.08 8.30
CA LEU A 116 15.13 13.98 9.76
C LEU A 116 16.53 13.88 10.35
N LYS A 117 16.80 14.61 11.45
CA LYS A 117 18.13 14.65 12.11
C LYS A 117 17.99 14.79 13.62
N GLY A 118 19.08 14.40 14.34
CA GLY A 118 19.21 14.61 15.78
C GLY A 118 18.04 14.07 16.60
N ALA A 119 17.70 14.75 17.68
CA ALA A 119 16.68 14.32 18.63
C ALA A 119 15.32 14.01 18.00
N ARG A 120 14.92 14.73 16.93
CA ARG A 120 13.65 14.46 16.23
C ARG A 120 13.66 13.09 15.56
N LEU A 121 14.76 12.67 14.95
CA LEU A 121 14.91 11.35 14.35
C LEU A 121 14.87 10.26 15.41
N ASP A 122 15.61 10.45 16.52
CA ASP A 122 15.69 9.47 17.59
C ASP A 122 14.34 9.28 18.28
N GLN A 123 13.62 10.36 18.58
CA GLN A 123 12.26 10.31 19.12
C GLN A 123 11.29 9.58 18.20
N ARG A 124 11.38 9.82 16.87
CA ARG A 124 10.54 9.13 15.89
C ARG A 124 10.84 7.63 15.83
N ILE A 125 12.10 7.24 15.87
CA ILE A 125 12.51 5.83 15.92
C ILE A 125 12.00 5.16 17.19
N ASP A 126 12.12 5.79 18.35
CA ASP A 126 11.64 5.23 19.61
C ASP A 126 10.11 5.11 19.64
N GLN A 127 9.38 6.06 19.05
CA GLN A 127 7.94 5.98 18.88
C GLN A 127 7.55 4.76 18.02
N LEU A 128 8.19 4.58 16.86
CA LEU A 128 7.95 3.45 15.96
C LEU A 128 8.38 2.12 16.60
N SER A 129 9.46 2.13 17.38
CA SER A 129 9.91 0.95 18.12
C SER A 129 8.85 0.46 19.11
N ARG A 130 8.25 1.37 19.88
CA ARG A 130 7.14 1.05 20.80
C ARG A 130 5.89 0.59 20.04
N MET A 131 5.49 1.32 18.99
CA MET A 131 4.31 0.99 18.15
C MET A 131 4.37 -0.43 17.59
N LEU A 132 5.56 -0.87 17.17
CA LEU A 132 5.78 -2.15 16.52
C LEU A 132 6.36 -3.23 17.45
N HIS A 133 6.48 -2.93 18.75
CA HIS A 133 7.08 -3.83 19.74
C HIS A 133 8.45 -4.35 19.30
N MET A 134 9.39 -3.42 19.08
CA MET A 134 10.77 -3.70 18.64
C MET A 134 11.82 -3.40 19.70
N GLU A 135 11.44 -2.93 20.89
CA GLU A 135 12.32 -2.43 21.95
C GLU A 135 13.40 -3.46 22.33
N ALA A 136 13.02 -4.75 22.36
CA ALA A 136 13.95 -5.84 22.75
C ALA A 136 15.05 -6.12 21.69
N PHE A 137 14.91 -5.60 20.45
CA PHE A 137 15.84 -5.91 19.38
C PHE A 137 16.21 -4.73 18.47
N ILE A 138 15.76 -3.51 18.78
CA ILE A 138 15.97 -2.33 17.95
C ILE A 138 17.46 -2.04 17.69
N ASP A 139 18.32 -2.34 18.65
CA ASP A 139 19.78 -2.11 18.61
C ASP A 139 20.56 -3.38 18.17
N ARG A 140 19.88 -4.43 17.76
CA ARG A 140 20.50 -5.65 17.22
C ARG A 140 20.62 -5.58 15.69
N ARG A 141 21.63 -6.24 15.11
CA ARG A 141 21.83 -6.35 13.65
C ARG A 141 20.74 -7.19 13.00
N VAL A 142 20.22 -6.69 11.87
CA VAL A 142 19.07 -7.26 11.14
C VAL A 142 19.40 -8.62 10.49
N GLY A 143 20.67 -8.92 10.20
CA GLY A 143 21.07 -10.13 9.52
C GLY A 143 20.59 -11.42 10.18
N GLY A 144 20.48 -11.44 11.52
CA GLY A 144 19.97 -12.59 12.29
C GLY A 144 18.48 -12.57 12.62
N PHE A 145 17.70 -11.68 12.00
CA PHE A 145 16.28 -11.52 12.34
C PHE A 145 15.39 -12.55 11.64
N SER A 146 14.33 -12.98 12.37
CA SER A 146 13.22 -13.70 11.75
C SER A 146 12.52 -12.85 10.69
N ARG A 147 11.74 -13.47 9.82
CA ARG A 147 10.95 -12.77 8.80
C ARG A 147 10.03 -11.70 9.43
N GLY A 148 9.33 -12.03 10.51
CA GLY A 148 8.46 -11.09 11.22
C GLY A 148 9.22 -9.91 11.84
N MET A 149 10.43 -10.13 12.39
CA MET A 149 11.27 -9.04 12.89
C MET A 149 11.73 -8.14 11.73
N LYS A 150 12.15 -8.69 10.60
CA LYS A 150 12.52 -7.92 9.41
C LYS A 150 11.35 -7.11 8.88
N GLN A 151 10.15 -7.68 8.87
CA GLN A 151 8.92 -6.99 8.46
C GLN A 151 8.63 -5.77 9.34
N LYS A 152 8.74 -5.90 10.67
CA LYS A 152 8.58 -4.77 11.60
C LYS A 152 9.54 -3.63 11.28
N VAL A 153 10.81 -3.92 11.06
CA VAL A 153 11.83 -2.93 10.71
C VAL A 153 11.51 -2.26 9.36
N ALA A 154 11.07 -3.03 8.36
CA ALA A 154 10.69 -2.49 7.06
C ALA A 154 9.47 -1.57 7.15
N ILE A 155 8.47 -1.92 7.96
CA ILE A 155 7.32 -1.06 8.25
C ILE A 155 7.78 0.23 8.96
N ALA A 156 8.60 0.14 10.01
CA ALA A 156 9.11 1.30 10.71
C ALA A 156 9.88 2.25 9.77
N ARG A 157 10.71 1.69 8.90
CA ARG A 157 11.42 2.43 7.85
C ARG A 157 10.45 3.17 6.91
N THR A 158 9.36 2.51 6.53
CA THR A 158 8.32 3.08 5.65
C THR A 158 7.61 4.26 6.31
N LEU A 159 7.45 4.24 7.64
CA LEU A 159 6.71 5.23 8.42
C LEU A 159 7.59 6.33 9.03
N VAL A 160 8.92 6.25 8.94
CA VAL A 160 9.84 7.12 9.69
C VAL A 160 9.66 8.60 9.38
N HIS A 161 9.36 8.95 8.13
CA HIS A 161 9.17 10.33 7.67
C HIS A 161 7.73 10.84 7.81
N ASP A 162 6.87 10.05 8.49
CA ASP A 162 5.46 10.37 8.77
C ASP A 162 4.60 10.65 7.51
N PRO A 163 4.56 9.73 6.54
CA PRO A 163 3.85 9.93 5.29
C PRO A 163 2.33 10.06 5.49
N ASP A 164 1.65 10.82 4.62
CA ASP A 164 0.19 10.93 4.58
C ASP A 164 -0.47 9.70 3.94
N VAL A 165 0.23 9.09 2.97
CA VAL A 165 -0.24 7.94 2.19
C VAL A 165 0.72 6.77 2.35
N ILE A 166 0.19 5.59 2.63
CA ILE A 166 0.97 4.37 2.85
C ILE A 166 0.56 3.34 1.80
N LEU A 167 1.54 2.91 1.01
CA LEU A 167 1.37 1.90 -0.05
C LEU A 167 2.02 0.59 0.40
N LEU A 168 1.22 -0.47 0.52
CA LEU A 168 1.65 -1.78 1.02
C LEU A 168 1.35 -2.87 -0.02
N ASP A 169 2.37 -3.40 -0.66
CA ASP A 169 2.22 -4.44 -1.69
C ASP A 169 2.38 -5.82 -1.04
N GLU A 170 1.29 -6.60 -0.97
CA GLU A 170 1.23 -7.95 -0.38
C GLU A 170 1.86 -8.03 1.04
N PRO A 171 1.49 -7.13 1.99
CA PRO A 171 2.23 -6.93 3.24
C PRO A 171 2.17 -8.10 4.22
N THR A 172 1.18 -8.97 4.06
CA THR A 172 0.93 -10.11 4.98
C THR A 172 1.34 -11.45 4.40
N THR A 173 1.78 -11.49 3.14
CA THR A 173 2.17 -12.74 2.48
C THR A 173 3.30 -13.45 3.24
N GLY A 174 3.00 -14.67 3.69
CA GLY A 174 3.92 -15.53 4.46
C GLY A 174 4.17 -15.07 5.90
N LEU A 175 3.31 -14.26 6.48
CA LEU A 175 3.26 -14.00 7.90
C LEU A 175 2.46 -15.10 8.62
N ASP A 176 2.86 -15.41 9.84
CA ASP A 176 2.04 -16.22 10.74
C ASP A 176 0.83 -15.42 11.27
N VAL A 177 -0.09 -16.12 11.95
CA VAL A 177 -1.33 -15.52 12.47
C VAL A 177 -1.05 -14.36 13.43
N THR A 178 0.01 -14.47 14.24
CA THR A 178 0.37 -13.44 15.21
C THR A 178 0.88 -12.18 14.52
N ALA A 179 1.76 -12.32 13.54
CA ALA A 179 2.29 -11.20 12.75
C ALA A 179 1.19 -10.54 11.89
N ALA A 180 0.28 -11.33 11.32
CA ALA A 180 -0.87 -10.80 10.58
C ALA A 180 -1.84 -10.01 11.49
N ASN A 181 -2.07 -10.48 12.74
CA ASN A 181 -2.85 -9.74 13.72
C ASN A 181 -2.21 -8.40 14.11
N MET A 182 -0.89 -8.42 14.32
CA MET A 182 -0.14 -7.20 14.61
C MET A 182 -0.22 -6.20 13.44
N PHE A 183 -0.09 -6.67 12.21
CA PHE A 183 -0.27 -5.85 11.01
C PHE A 183 -1.66 -5.20 10.98
N ARG A 184 -2.73 -5.95 11.25
CA ARG A 184 -4.09 -5.40 11.29
C ARG A 184 -4.27 -4.32 12.37
N ARG A 185 -3.71 -4.52 13.56
CA ARG A 185 -3.71 -3.50 14.62
C ARG A 185 -2.98 -2.23 14.20
N MET A 186 -1.82 -2.38 13.56
CA MET A 186 -1.06 -1.25 13.04
C MET A 186 -1.87 -0.47 11.98
N VAL A 187 -2.52 -1.15 11.05
CA VAL A 187 -3.39 -0.51 10.03
C VAL A 187 -4.53 0.27 10.70
N ALA A 188 -5.16 -0.30 11.73
CA ALA A 188 -6.21 0.37 12.50
C ALA A 188 -5.70 1.65 13.18
N MET A 189 -4.53 1.57 13.86
CA MET A 189 -3.90 2.74 14.50
C MET A 189 -3.56 3.84 13.51
N LEU A 190 -2.95 3.50 12.37
CA LEU A 190 -2.60 4.46 11.34
C LEU A 190 -3.84 5.12 10.72
N ARG A 191 -4.94 4.38 10.58
CA ARG A 191 -6.23 4.92 10.15
C ARG A 191 -6.79 5.92 11.18
N GLU A 192 -6.71 5.61 12.47
CA GLU A 192 -7.13 6.53 13.56
C GLU A 192 -6.28 7.81 13.57
N GLU A 193 -5.01 7.73 13.19
CA GLU A 193 -4.12 8.88 12.99
C GLU A 193 -4.44 9.66 11.69
N GLY A 194 -5.48 9.27 10.93
CA GLY A 194 -5.91 9.93 9.69
C GLY A 194 -5.07 9.57 8.47
N LYS A 195 -4.20 8.56 8.54
CA LYS A 195 -3.39 8.11 7.40
C LYS A 195 -4.23 7.39 6.36
N THR A 196 -3.94 7.63 5.08
CA THR A 196 -4.55 6.89 3.98
C THR A 196 -3.70 5.67 3.65
N ILE A 197 -4.33 4.51 3.58
CA ILE A 197 -3.61 3.24 3.35
C ILE A 197 -4.20 2.56 2.12
N LEU A 198 -3.36 2.29 1.14
CA LEU A 198 -3.71 1.42 0.03
C LEU A 198 -2.84 0.17 0.09
N PHE A 199 -3.45 -0.99 0.20
CA PHE A 199 -2.70 -2.24 0.18
C PHE A 199 -3.22 -3.22 -0.85
N SER A 200 -2.30 -3.93 -1.49
CA SER A 200 -2.65 -5.02 -2.39
C SER A 200 -2.72 -6.34 -1.63
N SER A 201 -3.67 -7.18 -2.02
CA SER A 201 -3.76 -8.56 -1.54
C SER A 201 -4.44 -9.45 -2.58
N HIS A 202 -4.14 -10.75 -2.52
CA HIS A 202 -4.92 -11.79 -3.16
C HIS A 202 -5.76 -12.59 -2.15
N ASN A 203 -5.71 -12.22 -0.85
CA ASN A 203 -6.46 -12.85 0.24
C ASN A 203 -7.70 -12.00 0.57
N MET A 204 -8.89 -12.50 0.21
CA MET A 204 -10.15 -11.81 0.40
C MET A 204 -10.49 -11.61 1.87
N GLY A 205 -10.17 -12.57 2.73
CA GLY A 205 -10.43 -12.47 4.17
C GLY A 205 -9.64 -11.37 4.89
N GLU A 206 -8.51 -10.92 4.36
CA GLU A 206 -7.81 -9.73 4.87
C GLU A 206 -8.49 -8.44 4.45
N ILE A 207 -8.92 -8.40 3.20
CA ILE A 207 -9.63 -7.26 2.64
C ILE A 207 -10.93 -7.00 3.40
N GLU A 208 -11.71 -8.03 3.67
CA GLU A 208 -12.97 -7.91 4.43
C GLU A 208 -12.77 -7.30 5.82
N LYS A 209 -11.67 -7.66 6.48
CA LYS A 209 -11.37 -7.20 7.84
C LYS A 209 -10.87 -5.76 7.90
N LEU A 210 -10.30 -5.24 6.82
CA LEU A 210 -9.58 -3.97 6.84
C LEU A 210 -10.21 -2.90 5.96
N CYS A 211 -10.86 -3.28 4.86
CA CYS A 211 -11.31 -2.35 3.83
C CYS A 211 -12.83 -2.23 3.76
N SER A 212 -13.32 -1.00 3.65
CA SER A 212 -14.70 -0.73 3.26
C SER A 212 -14.86 -0.52 1.75
N ARG A 213 -13.79 -0.07 1.07
CA ARG A 213 -13.75 0.13 -0.39
C ARG A 213 -12.56 -0.61 -1.01
N ILE A 214 -12.77 -1.06 -2.24
CA ILE A 214 -11.83 -1.90 -2.97
C ILE A 214 -11.80 -1.56 -4.46
N ALA A 215 -10.68 -1.90 -5.10
CA ALA A 215 -10.61 -2.09 -6.55
C ALA A 215 -10.21 -3.53 -6.88
N ILE A 216 -10.87 -4.15 -7.84
CA ILE A 216 -10.55 -5.48 -8.36
C ILE A 216 -9.91 -5.32 -9.72
N ILE A 217 -8.66 -5.82 -9.86
CA ILE A 217 -7.92 -5.83 -11.13
C ILE A 217 -7.76 -7.28 -11.60
N HIS A 218 -8.10 -7.54 -12.85
CA HIS A 218 -7.90 -8.82 -13.51
C HIS A 218 -7.28 -8.61 -14.89
N LYS A 219 -6.20 -9.33 -15.22
CA LYS A 219 -5.46 -9.24 -16.49
C LYS A 219 -5.17 -7.80 -16.93
N GLY A 220 -4.75 -6.97 -15.97
CA GLY A 220 -4.40 -5.57 -16.18
C GLY A 220 -5.57 -4.59 -16.26
N SER A 221 -6.82 -5.04 -16.21
CA SER A 221 -8.01 -4.21 -16.33
C SER A 221 -8.78 -4.11 -15.01
N LEU A 222 -9.37 -2.95 -14.75
CA LEU A 222 -10.24 -2.75 -13.59
C LEU A 222 -11.60 -3.44 -13.85
N ARG A 223 -12.02 -4.31 -12.95
CA ARG A 223 -13.32 -4.97 -12.98
C ARG A 223 -14.34 -4.31 -12.06
N TYR A 224 -13.87 -3.82 -10.93
CA TYR A 224 -14.71 -3.14 -9.95
C TYR A 224 -13.91 -2.07 -9.20
N ALA A 225 -14.58 -0.98 -8.84
CA ALA A 225 -14.10 -0.02 -7.86
C ALA A 225 -15.30 0.52 -7.08
N GLY A 226 -15.35 0.30 -5.76
CA GLY A 226 -16.47 0.71 -4.92
C GLY A 226 -16.42 0.10 -3.54
N THR A 227 -17.55 0.16 -2.81
CA THR A 227 -17.65 -0.44 -1.48
C THR A 227 -17.85 -1.95 -1.56
N VAL A 228 -17.35 -2.68 -0.55
CA VAL A 228 -17.59 -4.13 -0.42
C VAL A 228 -19.10 -4.43 -0.32
N ALA A 229 -19.86 -3.58 0.37
CA ALA A 229 -21.30 -3.74 0.50
C ALA A 229 -22.01 -3.65 -0.85
N ALA A 230 -21.70 -2.62 -1.67
CA ALA A 230 -22.30 -2.47 -3.00
C ALA A 230 -21.88 -3.60 -3.97
N LEU A 231 -20.68 -4.16 -3.79
CA LEU A 231 -20.24 -5.31 -4.56
C LEU A 231 -21.07 -6.56 -4.24
N ARG A 232 -21.29 -6.85 -2.95
CA ARG A 232 -22.13 -7.95 -2.50
C ARG A 232 -23.57 -7.84 -3.01
N GLU A 233 -24.15 -6.65 -2.87
CA GLU A 233 -25.51 -6.37 -3.37
C GLU A 233 -25.61 -6.59 -4.89
N ARG A 234 -24.62 -6.08 -5.66
CA ARG A 234 -24.58 -6.24 -7.12
C ARG A 234 -24.50 -7.70 -7.57
N CYS A 235 -23.74 -8.53 -6.86
CA CYS A 235 -23.52 -9.94 -7.22
C CYS A 235 -24.54 -10.88 -6.58
N GLY A 236 -25.32 -10.42 -5.57
CA GLY A 236 -26.24 -11.28 -4.82
C GLY A 236 -25.53 -12.35 -4.00
N MET A 237 -24.24 -12.14 -3.68
CA MET A 237 -23.40 -13.10 -2.98
C MET A 237 -22.77 -12.42 -1.73
N ASN A 238 -22.48 -13.22 -0.69
CA ASN A 238 -21.89 -12.72 0.54
C ASN A 238 -20.38 -12.96 0.63
N ASP A 239 -19.90 -14.06 0.07
CA ASP A 239 -18.50 -14.46 0.09
C ASP A 239 -17.69 -13.70 -0.99
N LEU A 240 -16.57 -13.06 -0.59
CA LEU A 240 -15.75 -12.29 -1.53
C LEU A 240 -14.91 -13.19 -2.45
N ASP A 241 -14.56 -14.39 -2.03
CA ASP A 241 -13.85 -15.34 -2.89
C ASP A 241 -14.76 -15.79 -4.04
N ASP A 242 -16.03 -16.13 -3.74
CA ASP A 242 -17.04 -16.49 -4.76
C ASP A 242 -17.32 -15.33 -5.72
N ILE A 243 -17.49 -14.12 -5.20
CA ILE A 243 -17.70 -12.91 -6.00
C ILE A 243 -16.50 -12.67 -6.93
N PHE A 244 -15.29 -12.80 -6.40
CA PHE A 244 -14.08 -12.61 -7.18
C PHE A 244 -13.99 -13.63 -8.32
N MET A 245 -14.27 -14.92 -8.05
CA MET A 245 -14.27 -15.98 -9.07
C MET A 245 -15.30 -15.70 -10.16
N ALA A 246 -16.52 -15.31 -9.80
CA ALA A 246 -17.56 -14.95 -10.78
C ALA A 246 -17.12 -13.80 -11.68
N MET A 247 -16.51 -12.74 -11.13
CA MET A 247 -16.04 -11.57 -11.88
C MET A 247 -14.86 -11.86 -12.81
N VAL A 248 -14.03 -12.85 -12.47
CA VAL A 248 -12.90 -13.29 -13.29
C VAL A 248 -13.37 -14.17 -14.45
N GLU A 249 -14.36 -15.05 -14.23
CA GLU A 249 -14.94 -15.94 -15.23
C GLU A 249 -15.78 -15.18 -16.29
N GLU A 250 -16.60 -14.21 -15.86
CA GLU A 250 -17.38 -13.35 -16.78
C GLU A 250 -16.51 -12.53 -17.74
N GLY A 251 -15.28 -12.23 -17.38
CA GLY A 251 -14.33 -11.50 -18.21
C GLY A 251 -13.56 -12.36 -19.22
N GLY A 252 -13.84 -13.65 -19.31
CA GLY A 252 -13.21 -14.61 -20.21
C GLY A 252 -14.03 -14.95 -21.47
N ARG A 253 -15.25 -14.40 -21.61
CA ARG A 253 -16.10 -14.55 -22.79
C ARG A 253 -15.99 -13.37 -23.73
#